data_da21cc943e17dd428839b267ffa9ef51
#
_entry.id   da21cc943e17dd428839b267ffa9ef51
#
_cell.length_a   1.000
_cell.length_b   1.000
_cell.length_c   1.000
_cell.angle_alpha   90.00
_cell.angle_beta   90.00
_cell.angle_gamma   90.00
#
_symmetry.space_group_name_H-M   'P 1'
#
loop_
_entity.id
_entity.type
_entity.pdbx_description
1 polymer ?
#
loop_
_entity_poly.entity_id
_entity_poly.type
_entity_poly.pdbx_seq_one_letter_code
_entity_poly.pdbx_strand_id
1 'polypeptide(L)'
;MGRMGELAVSANDDTKSKTDLGNLEKEFAQMQLEIQRITTGPAAAGKYNGSALFQGENIKLQVGADFGQTFSQASINLTTADATSIGKYGAASTTVEWGSLINHTELTIGVQSAAEQAVAKLNLGIDYMSQKRAVLGAQSARMRHTLEGLRTYESNIRSAESQVRDVDVAKEATSFSKYQILTQVSTAMLAQANALPQGVMQLIG
;
A
#
# COMPACT_ATOMS: atom_id res chain seq x y z
N MET A 1 -24.38 -3.18 0.62
CA MET A 1 -25.04 -2.16 -0.22
C MET A 1 -25.92 -2.79 -1.31
N GLY A 2 -25.43 -3.69 -2.20
CA GLY A 2 -26.27 -4.31 -3.23
C GLY A 2 -27.51 -5.02 -2.66
N ARG A 3 -27.33 -5.89 -1.64
CA ARG A 3 -28.46 -6.55 -0.98
C ARG A 3 -29.45 -5.57 -0.33
N MET A 4 -28.95 -4.46 0.24
CA MET A 4 -29.83 -3.39 0.75
C MET A 4 -30.66 -2.74 -0.36
N GLY A 5 -30.06 -2.57 -1.56
CA GLY A 5 -30.79 -2.08 -2.74
C GLY A 5 -31.91 -3.03 -3.17
N GLU A 6 -31.66 -4.34 -3.19
CA GLU A 6 -32.70 -5.35 -3.50
C GLU A 6 -33.85 -5.29 -2.50
N LEU A 7 -33.54 -5.17 -1.20
CA LEU A 7 -34.56 -5.04 -0.15
C LEU A 7 -35.37 -3.76 -0.32
N ALA A 8 -34.72 -2.63 -0.63
CA ALA A 8 -35.40 -1.36 -0.86
C ALA A 8 -36.30 -1.40 -2.10
N VAL A 9 -35.86 -2.04 -3.20
CA VAL A 9 -36.70 -2.25 -4.39
C VAL A 9 -37.88 -3.16 -4.05
N SER A 10 -37.67 -4.23 -3.28
CA SER A 10 -38.75 -5.12 -2.83
C SER A 10 -39.75 -4.41 -1.92
N ALA A 11 -39.29 -3.47 -1.09
CA ALA A 11 -40.16 -2.68 -0.20
C ALA A 11 -40.93 -1.57 -0.91
N ASN A 12 -40.50 -1.19 -2.12
CA ASN A 12 -41.20 -0.21 -2.97
C ASN A 12 -42.38 -0.81 -3.74
N ASP A 13 -42.68 -2.09 -3.58
CA ASP A 13 -43.80 -2.79 -4.25
C ASP A 13 -45.09 -2.59 -3.46
N ASP A 14 -46.12 -2.00 -4.10
CA ASP A 14 -47.44 -1.73 -3.55
C ASP A 14 -48.20 -2.99 -3.07
N THR A 15 -47.79 -4.17 -3.52
CA THR A 15 -48.44 -5.44 -3.11
C THR A 15 -48.00 -5.91 -1.71
N LYS A 16 -47.04 -5.27 -1.09
CA LYS A 16 -46.53 -5.65 0.22
C LYS A 16 -47.43 -5.19 1.35
N SER A 17 -47.69 -6.10 2.28
CA SER A 17 -48.39 -5.74 3.51
C SER A 17 -47.48 -4.96 4.47
N LYS A 18 -48.08 -4.25 5.44
CA LYS A 18 -47.34 -3.57 6.49
C LYS A 18 -46.44 -4.51 7.29
N THR A 19 -46.88 -5.76 7.45
CA THR A 19 -46.10 -6.80 8.15
C THR A 19 -44.88 -7.19 7.33
N ASP A 20 -45.03 -7.34 6.01
CA ASP A 20 -43.93 -7.66 5.11
C ASP A 20 -42.91 -6.53 5.06
N LEU A 21 -43.36 -5.28 4.95
CA LEU A 21 -42.50 -4.09 5.03
C LEU A 21 -41.72 -4.06 6.35
N GLY A 22 -42.39 -4.35 7.48
CA GLY A 22 -41.73 -4.41 8.79
C GLY A 22 -40.69 -5.54 8.90
N ASN A 23 -40.86 -6.65 8.18
CA ASN A 23 -39.86 -7.73 8.14
C ASN A 23 -38.67 -7.36 7.25
N LEU A 24 -38.92 -6.75 6.08
CA LEU A 24 -37.88 -6.23 5.19
C LEU A 24 -37.04 -5.13 5.90
N GLU A 25 -37.70 -4.25 6.66
CA GLU A 25 -37.03 -3.22 7.46
C GLU A 25 -36.07 -3.83 8.49
N LYS A 26 -36.45 -4.90 9.18
CA LYS A 26 -35.59 -5.60 10.12
C LYS A 26 -34.35 -6.18 9.44
N GLU A 27 -34.50 -6.82 8.27
CA GLU A 27 -33.38 -7.33 7.49
C GLU A 27 -32.47 -6.18 7.05
N PHE A 28 -33.04 -5.09 6.58
CA PHE A 28 -32.34 -3.89 6.17
C PHE A 28 -31.50 -3.28 7.32
N ALA A 29 -32.10 -3.14 8.50
CA ALA A 29 -31.43 -2.65 9.70
C ALA A 29 -30.24 -3.53 10.10
N GLN A 30 -30.37 -4.85 10.01
CA GLN A 30 -29.25 -5.76 10.27
C GLN A 30 -28.08 -5.54 9.29
N MET A 31 -28.38 -5.27 8.02
CA MET A 31 -27.33 -4.94 7.03
C MET A 31 -26.63 -3.62 7.36
N GLN A 32 -27.36 -2.61 7.82
CA GLN A 32 -26.78 -1.34 8.27
C GLN A 32 -25.86 -1.56 9.48
N LEU A 33 -26.32 -2.29 10.49
CA LEU A 33 -25.51 -2.63 11.67
C LEU A 33 -24.23 -3.39 11.31
N GLU A 34 -24.30 -4.29 10.33
CA GLU A 34 -23.12 -5.02 9.87
C GLU A 34 -22.11 -4.09 9.18
N ILE A 35 -22.58 -3.14 8.36
CA ILE A 35 -21.69 -2.14 7.77
C ILE A 35 -21.07 -1.26 8.87
N GLN A 36 -21.85 -0.82 9.84
CA GLN A 36 -21.34 -0.06 10.98
C GLN A 36 -20.27 -0.86 11.75
N ARG A 37 -20.51 -2.14 12.00
CA ARG A 37 -19.55 -3.02 12.69
C ARG A 37 -18.21 -3.09 11.95
N ILE A 38 -18.22 -3.04 10.63
CA ILE A 38 -16.99 -3.09 9.81
C ILE A 38 -16.28 -1.73 9.80
N THR A 39 -17.03 -0.63 9.77
CA THR A 39 -16.49 0.70 9.46
C THR A 39 -16.30 1.59 10.67
N THR A 40 -17.10 1.41 11.75
CA THR A 40 -17.21 2.40 12.81
C THR A 40 -16.65 1.90 14.15
N GLY A 41 -16.02 2.81 14.89
CA GLY A 41 -15.61 2.63 16.28
C GLY A 41 -14.28 1.89 16.49
N PRO A 42 -13.81 1.84 17.75
CA PRO A 42 -12.55 1.20 18.11
C PRO A 42 -12.56 -0.34 17.93
N ALA A 43 -13.76 -0.93 17.91
CA ALA A 43 -13.98 -2.35 17.66
C ALA A 43 -14.25 -2.68 16.18
N ALA A 44 -14.09 -1.70 15.25
CA ALA A 44 -14.30 -1.92 13.84
C ALA A 44 -13.50 -3.13 13.32
N ALA A 45 -14.17 -3.99 12.54
CA ALA A 45 -13.52 -5.16 11.98
C ALA A 45 -12.53 -4.82 10.85
N GLY A 46 -12.71 -3.65 10.21
CA GLY A 46 -11.84 -3.15 9.15
C GLY A 46 -10.54 -2.55 9.67
N LYS A 47 -9.65 -3.37 10.24
CA LYS A 47 -8.35 -2.96 10.79
C LYS A 47 -7.20 -3.66 10.10
N TYR A 48 -6.08 -2.96 10.01
CA TYR A 48 -4.80 -3.52 9.61
C TYR A 48 -3.73 -3.07 10.60
N ASN A 49 -3.01 -4.02 11.20
CA ASN A 49 -1.97 -3.76 12.19
C ASN A 49 -2.40 -2.79 13.33
N GLY A 50 -3.64 -2.94 13.81
CA GLY A 50 -4.21 -2.11 14.87
C GLY A 50 -4.80 -0.77 14.40
N SER A 51 -4.49 -0.30 13.21
CA SER A 51 -5.04 0.93 12.62
C SER A 51 -6.35 0.67 11.89
N ALA A 52 -7.35 1.53 12.09
CA ALA A 52 -8.65 1.42 11.45
C ALA A 52 -8.59 1.97 10.03
N LEU A 53 -8.95 1.15 9.02
CA LEU A 53 -8.80 1.50 7.61
C LEU A 53 -9.87 2.46 7.08
N PHE A 54 -11.03 2.53 7.76
CA PHE A 54 -12.21 3.25 7.28
C PHE A 54 -12.57 4.49 8.11
N GLN A 55 -11.63 4.99 8.91
CA GLN A 55 -11.85 6.15 9.80
C GLN A 55 -11.15 7.42 9.31
N GLY A 56 -10.73 7.45 8.05
CA GLY A 56 -10.12 8.64 7.45
C GLY A 56 -8.64 8.83 7.78
N GLU A 57 -7.97 7.83 8.34
CA GLU A 57 -6.54 7.91 8.61
C GLU A 57 -5.71 7.86 7.34
N ASN A 58 -4.69 8.72 7.27
CA ASN A 58 -3.73 8.74 6.18
C ASN A 58 -2.58 7.78 6.47
N ILE A 59 -2.45 6.74 5.66
CA ILE A 59 -1.32 5.81 5.75
C ILE A 59 -0.20 6.35 4.86
N LYS A 60 0.94 6.69 5.48
CA LYS A 60 2.16 7.09 4.77
C LYS A 60 3.12 5.91 4.70
N LEU A 61 3.55 5.59 3.50
CA LEU A 61 4.52 4.53 3.23
C LEU A 61 5.82 5.15 2.72
N GLN A 62 6.96 4.80 3.31
CA GLN A 62 8.26 5.18 2.79
C GLN A 62 8.55 4.32 1.55
N VAL A 63 8.77 4.97 0.40
CA VAL A 63 8.98 4.30 -0.90
C VAL A 63 10.35 4.58 -1.51
N GLY A 64 11.22 5.26 -0.79
CA GLY A 64 12.59 5.55 -1.25
C GLY A 64 13.55 5.71 -0.10
N ALA A 65 14.86 5.80 -0.41
CA ALA A 65 15.93 5.88 0.57
C ALA A 65 16.04 7.26 1.22
N ASP A 66 15.59 8.32 0.53
CA ASP A 66 15.76 9.68 0.97
C ASP A 66 14.59 10.19 1.79
N PHE A 67 14.85 11.19 2.61
CA PHE A 67 13.82 11.87 3.38
C PHE A 67 12.77 12.50 2.45
N GLY A 68 11.50 12.27 2.79
CA GLY A 68 10.37 12.84 2.02
C GLY A 68 9.90 11.99 0.83
N GLN A 69 10.59 10.90 0.49
CA GLN A 69 10.14 9.96 -0.54
C GLN A 69 9.03 9.05 -0.01
N THR A 70 7.88 9.65 0.29
CA THR A 70 6.74 8.95 0.86
C THR A 70 5.59 8.84 -0.14
N PHE A 71 4.88 7.73 -0.09
CA PHE A 71 3.59 7.53 -0.74
C PHE A 71 2.49 7.64 0.32
N SER A 72 1.56 8.57 0.11
CA SER A 72 0.38 8.70 0.97
C SER A 72 -0.80 7.98 0.32
N GLN A 73 -1.35 7.01 1.02
CA GLN A 73 -2.58 6.35 0.60
C GLN A 73 -3.75 7.32 0.80
N ALA A 74 -4.72 7.35 -0.14
CA ALA A 74 -5.93 8.12 0.04
C ALA A 74 -6.70 7.61 1.27
N SER A 75 -7.04 8.51 2.15
CA SER A 75 -7.88 8.18 3.30
C SER A 75 -9.30 7.86 2.84
N ILE A 76 -9.91 6.88 3.48
CA ILE A 76 -11.31 6.51 3.27
C ILE A 76 -12.00 6.65 4.62
N ASN A 77 -12.97 7.55 4.68
CA ASN A 77 -13.86 7.68 5.83
C ASN A 77 -15.22 7.09 5.46
N LEU A 78 -15.63 6.06 6.16
CA LEU A 78 -16.91 5.37 5.98
C LEU A 78 -17.64 5.21 7.31
N THR A 79 -17.41 6.10 8.26
CA THR A 79 -18.06 6.05 9.56
C THR A 79 -19.46 6.63 9.52
N THR A 80 -20.25 6.38 10.56
CA THR A 80 -21.58 6.99 10.73
C THR A 80 -21.52 8.49 10.91
N ALA A 81 -20.38 9.04 11.34
CA ALA A 81 -20.14 10.46 11.50
C ALA A 81 -19.56 11.13 10.25
N ASP A 82 -19.46 10.38 9.14
CA ASP A 82 -18.92 10.91 7.89
C ASP A 82 -19.97 11.78 7.18
N ALA A 83 -19.78 13.08 7.27
CA ALA A 83 -20.58 14.10 6.57
C ALA A 83 -20.11 14.32 5.12
N THR A 84 -19.30 13.42 4.56
CA THR A 84 -18.88 13.53 3.16
C THR A 84 -20.08 13.39 2.23
N SER A 85 -20.35 14.42 1.45
CA SER A 85 -21.38 14.38 0.41
C SER A 85 -21.01 13.34 -0.65
N ILE A 86 -21.87 12.34 -0.82
CA ILE A 86 -21.72 11.29 -1.83
C ILE A 86 -22.53 11.58 -3.10
N GLY A 87 -23.36 12.59 -3.05
CA GLY A 87 -24.18 13.01 -4.19
C GLY A 87 -25.42 13.76 -3.75
N LYS A 88 -26.28 14.04 -4.72
CA LYS A 88 -27.55 14.71 -4.51
C LYS A 88 -28.66 13.90 -5.15
N TYR A 89 -29.84 13.87 -4.55
CA TYR A 89 -31.00 13.20 -5.12
C TYR A 89 -32.25 14.08 -5.08
N GLY A 90 -33.21 13.75 -5.93
CA GLY A 90 -34.50 14.41 -6.00
C GLY A 90 -34.47 15.80 -6.66
N ALA A 91 -35.66 16.35 -6.95
CA ALA A 91 -35.84 17.66 -7.58
C ALA A 91 -35.29 18.81 -6.70
N ALA A 92 -35.30 18.67 -5.38
CA ALA A 92 -34.74 19.62 -4.42
C ALA A 92 -33.21 19.54 -4.30
N SER A 93 -32.55 18.66 -5.04
CA SER A 93 -31.09 18.47 -5.01
C SER A 93 -30.54 18.24 -3.60
N THR A 94 -31.23 17.41 -2.81
CA THR A 94 -30.87 17.09 -1.42
C THR A 94 -29.54 16.36 -1.38
N THR A 95 -28.59 16.91 -0.61
CA THR A 95 -27.28 16.29 -0.40
C THR A 95 -27.42 15.02 0.42
N VAL A 96 -26.79 13.95 -0.03
CA VAL A 96 -26.69 12.67 0.68
C VAL A 96 -25.28 12.52 1.22
N GLU A 97 -25.18 12.22 2.50
CA GLU A 97 -23.92 11.95 3.19
C GLU A 97 -23.75 10.44 3.39
N TRP A 98 -22.50 9.97 3.43
CA TRP A 98 -22.24 8.55 3.66
C TRP A 98 -22.83 8.07 4.99
N GLY A 99 -22.65 8.85 6.06
CA GLY A 99 -23.16 8.51 7.39
C GLY A 99 -24.66 8.24 7.42
N SER A 100 -25.43 9.00 6.63
CA SER A 100 -26.88 8.84 6.55
C SER A 100 -27.34 7.52 5.93
N LEU A 101 -26.51 6.89 5.07
CA LEU A 101 -26.85 5.60 4.47
C LEU A 101 -26.78 4.42 5.44
N ILE A 102 -25.91 4.52 6.41
CA ILE A 102 -25.67 3.45 7.38
C ILE A 102 -26.34 3.73 8.73
N ASN A 103 -27.02 4.87 8.85
CA ASN A 103 -27.80 5.24 10.03
C ASN A 103 -29.26 4.83 9.86
N HIS A 104 -29.70 3.89 10.69
CA HIS A 104 -31.08 3.37 10.64
C HIS A 104 -32.17 4.43 10.87
N THR A 105 -31.87 5.50 11.62
CA THR A 105 -32.83 6.59 11.86
C THR A 105 -33.03 7.50 10.65
N GLU A 106 -32.08 7.52 9.71
CA GLU A 106 -32.08 8.42 8.54
C GLU A 106 -32.42 7.71 7.22
N LEU A 107 -32.17 6.40 7.15
CA LEU A 107 -32.48 5.58 5.98
C LEU A 107 -33.26 4.35 6.41
N THR A 108 -34.55 4.34 6.10
CA THR A 108 -35.52 3.28 6.39
C THR A 108 -36.25 2.84 5.14
N ILE A 109 -36.84 1.65 5.13
CA ILE A 109 -37.66 1.09 4.06
C ILE A 109 -39.03 0.62 4.56
N GLY A 110 -39.39 0.95 5.79
CA GLY A 110 -40.63 0.52 6.44
C GLY A 110 -41.91 1.11 5.87
N VAL A 111 -41.79 2.13 5.00
CA VAL A 111 -42.88 2.69 4.19
C VAL A 111 -42.42 2.89 2.75
N GLN A 112 -43.33 2.71 1.78
CA GLN A 112 -43.01 2.76 0.37
C GLN A 112 -42.28 4.05 -0.07
N SER A 113 -42.78 5.22 0.38
CA SER A 113 -42.15 6.50 0.02
C SER A 113 -40.71 6.64 0.53
N ALA A 114 -40.40 6.01 1.67
CA ALA A 114 -39.03 5.94 2.19
C ALA A 114 -38.18 4.92 1.40
N ALA A 115 -38.79 3.80 0.98
CA ALA A 115 -38.12 2.79 0.16
C ALA A 115 -37.68 3.36 -1.20
N GLU A 116 -38.52 4.15 -1.87
CA GLU A 116 -38.16 4.85 -3.11
C GLU A 116 -36.95 5.77 -2.92
N GLN A 117 -36.94 6.57 -1.85
CA GLN A 117 -35.80 7.42 -1.52
C GLN A 117 -34.57 6.59 -1.17
N ALA A 118 -34.74 5.46 -0.49
CA ALA A 118 -33.65 4.57 -0.11
C ALA A 118 -32.97 3.99 -1.34
N VAL A 119 -33.72 3.59 -2.37
CA VAL A 119 -33.14 3.10 -3.65
C VAL A 119 -32.23 4.16 -4.27
N ALA A 120 -32.71 5.41 -4.37
CA ALA A 120 -31.91 6.49 -4.95
C ALA A 120 -30.64 6.79 -4.15
N LYS A 121 -30.76 6.86 -2.83
CA LYS A 121 -29.62 7.11 -1.93
C LYS A 121 -28.60 5.95 -1.96
N LEU A 122 -29.07 4.71 -1.99
CA LEU A 122 -28.21 3.53 -2.05
C LEU A 122 -27.43 3.44 -3.37
N ASN A 123 -28.04 3.83 -4.49
CA ASN A 123 -27.32 3.92 -5.77
C ASN A 123 -26.16 4.91 -5.71
N LEU A 124 -26.36 6.09 -5.12
CA LEU A 124 -25.27 7.05 -4.86
C LEU A 124 -24.18 6.45 -3.97
N GLY A 125 -24.58 5.69 -2.95
CA GLY A 125 -23.63 4.98 -2.08
C GLY A 125 -22.81 3.92 -2.82
N ILE A 126 -23.42 3.17 -3.73
CA ILE A 126 -22.74 2.17 -4.57
C ILE A 126 -21.76 2.86 -5.53
N ASP A 127 -22.15 3.96 -6.13
CA ASP A 127 -21.28 4.74 -7.02
C ASP A 127 -20.09 5.31 -6.25
N TYR A 128 -20.32 5.87 -5.07
CA TYR A 128 -19.26 6.36 -4.19
C TYR A 128 -18.26 5.25 -3.82
N MET A 129 -18.74 4.07 -3.42
CA MET A 129 -17.89 2.92 -3.13
C MET A 129 -17.10 2.46 -4.35
N SER A 130 -17.72 2.48 -5.53
CA SER A 130 -17.06 2.13 -6.78
C SER A 130 -15.92 3.11 -7.11
N GLN A 131 -16.14 4.41 -6.91
CA GLN A 131 -15.10 5.44 -7.04
C GLN A 131 -13.96 5.23 -6.04
N LYS A 132 -14.25 4.96 -4.76
CA LYS A 132 -13.22 4.68 -3.76
C LYS A 132 -12.40 3.44 -4.11
N ARG A 133 -13.05 2.37 -4.58
CA ARG A 133 -12.36 1.17 -5.07
C ARG A 133 -11.48 1.46 -6.28
N ALA A 134 -11.93 2.29 -7.22
CA ALA A 134 -11.14 2.69 -8.38
C ALA A 134 -9.88 3.47 -7.96
N VAL A 135 -10.00 4.40 -7.03
CA VAL A 135 -8.85 5.16 -6.48
C VAL A 135 -7.86 4.22 -5.81
N LEU A 136 -8.33 3.30 -4.95
CA LEU A 136 -7.45 2.32 -4.31
C LEU A 136 -6.78 1.37 -5.32
N GLY A 137 -7.52 0.97 -6.36
CA GLY A 137 -6.98 0.18 -7.46
C GLY A 137 -5.85 0.90 -8.20
N ALA A 138 -6.06 2.17 -8.54
CA ALA A 138 -5.04 3.00 -9.18
C ALA A 138 -3.81 3.20 -8.27
N GLN A 139 -4.01 3.42 -6.98
CA GLN A 139 -2.92 3.52 -6.00
C GLN A 139 -2.14 2.21 -5.86
N SER A 140 -2.83 1.07 -5.84
CA SER A 140 -2.20 -0.25 -5.83
C SER A 140 -1.36 -0.50 -7.09
N ALA A 141 -1.87 -0.12 -8.26
CA ALA A 141 -1.11 -0.21 -9.52
C ALA A 141 0.15 0.68 -9.47
N ARG A 142 -0.01 1.95 -9.04
CA ARG A 142 1.12 2.87 -8.88
C ARG A 142 2.17 2.32 -7.92
N MET A 143 1.77 1.73 -6.80
CA MET A 143 2.69 1.14 -5.83
C MET A 143 3.49 -0.03 -6.42
N ARG A 144 2.85 -0.88 -7.24
CA ARG A 144 3.56 -1.96 -7.95
C ARG A 144 4.63 -1.41 -8.91
N HIS A 145 4.30 -0.38 -9.70
CA HIS A 145 5.28 0.26 -10.59
C HIS A 145 6.42 0.92 -9.80
N THR A 146 6.12 1.54 -8.66
CA THR A 146 7.16 2.09 -7.78
C THR A 146 8.07 0.99 -7.26
N LEU A 147 7.51 -0.15 -6.87
CA LEU A 147 8.29 -1.30 -6.39
C LEU A 147 9.21 -1.87 -7.49
N GLU A 148 8.73 -1.97 -8.73
CA GLU A 148 9.53 -2.40 -9.88
C GLU A 148 10.68 -1.41 -10.16
N GLY A 149 10.39 -0.11 -10.12
CA GLY A 149 11.41 0.93 -10.25
C GLY A 149 12.47 0.86 -9.15
N LEU A 150 12.07 0.63 -7.90
CA LEU A 150 12.99 0.47 -6.76
C LEU A 150 13.89 -0.76 -6.90
N ARG A 151 13.37 -1.88 -7.40
CA ARG A 151 14.16 -3.08 -7.68
C ARG A 151 15.22 -2.84 -8.75
N THR A 152 14.85 -2.11 -9.81
CA THR A 152 15.79 -1.72 -10.87
C THR A 152 16.87 -0.79 -10.31
N TYR A 153 16.47 0.19 -9.50
CA TYR A 153 17.41 1.09 -8.83
C TYR A 153 18.37 0.36 -7.89
N GLU A 154 17.86 -0.57 -7.08
CA GLU A 154 18.68 -1.43 -6.22
C GLU A 154 19.69 -2.23 -7.03
N SER A 155 19.27 -2.84 -8.14
CA SER A 155 20.16 -3.58 -9.03
C SER A 155 21.27 -2.70 -9.61
N ASN A 156 20.93 -1.48 -10.02
CA ASN A 156 21.91 -0.52 -10.55
C ASN A 156 22.93 -0.09 -9.48
N ILE A 157 22.45 0.17 -8.26
CA ILE A 157 23.33 0.52 -7.12
C ILE A 157 24.27 -0.65 -6.78
N ARG A 158 23.76 -1.89 -6.73
CA ARG A 158 24.59 -3.08 -6.48
C ARG A 158 25.64 -3.25 -7.57
N SER A 159 25.29 -3.01 -8.84
CA SER A 159 26.25 -3.08 -9.93
C SER A 159 27.32 -1.99 -9.82
N ALA A 160 26.94 -0.78 -9.42
CA ALA A 160 27.87 0.31 -9.19
C ALA A 160 28.78 0.04 -7.96
N GLU A 161 28.21 -0.50 -6.88
CA GLU A 161 28.98 -0.93 -5.70
C GLU A 161 30.01 -2.00 -6.05
N SER A 162 29.59 -3.02 -6.87
CA SER A 162 30.50 -4.06 -7.35
C SER A 162 31.67 -3.48 -8.14
N GLN A 163 31.41 -2.52 -9.06
CA GLN A 163 32.50 -1.86 -9.81
C GLN A 163 33.51 -1.12 -8.94
N VAL A 164 33.06 -0.60 -7.78
CA VAL A 164 33.96 0.15 -6.87
C VAL A 164 34.66 -0.79 -5.88
N ARG A 165 33.97 -1.82 -5.41
CA ARG A 165 34.38 -2.65 -4.28
C ARG A 165 35.01 -3.97 -4.69
N ASP A 166 34.55 -4.56 -5.81
CA ASP A 166 35.02 -5.86 -6.22
C ASP A 166 36.38 -5.74 -6.92
N VAL A 167 37.32 -6.55 -6.46
CA VAL A 167 38.66 -6.65 -7.03
C VAL A 167 38.65 -7.70 -8.15
N ASP A 168 39.19 -7.33 -9.29
CA ASP A 168 39.47 -8.27 -10.34
C ASP A 168 40.53 -9.28 -9.85
N VAL A 169 40.09 -10.45 -9.43
CA VAL A 169 40.92 -11.51 -8.87
C VAL A 169 42.05 -11.92 -9.81
N ALA A 170 41.82 -11.94 -11.12
CA ALA A 170 42.84 -12.30 -12.11
C ALA A 170 43.95 -11.25 -12.16
N LYS A 171 43.58 -9.96 -12.13
CA LYS A 171 44.53 -8.85 -12.12
C LYS A 171 45.32 -8.82 -10.82
N GLU A 172 44.64 -9.01 -9.68
CA GLU A 172 45.28 -9.01 -8.36
C GLU A 172 46.21 -10.23 -8.18
N ALA A 173 45.81 -11.42 -8.62
CA ALA A 173 46.66 -12.62 -8.62
C ALA A 173 47.93 -12.42 -9.48
N THR A 174 47.79 -11.74 -10.63
CA THR A 174 48.95 -11.41 -11.48
C THR A 174 49.86 -10.41 -10.77
N SER A 175 49.33 -9.40 -10.13
CA SER A 175 50.06 -8.42 -9.36
C SER A 175 50.78 -9.08 -8.17
N PHE A 176 50.11 -9.95 -7.44
CA PHE A 176 50.68 -10.72 -6.33
C PHE A 176 51.83 -11.61 -6.81
N SER A 177 51.64 -12.37 -7.87
CA SER A 177 52.71 -13.23 -8.46
C SER A 177 53.92 -12.39 -8.88
N LYS A 178 53.69 -11.22 -9.51
CA LYS A 178 54.76 -10.30 -9.87
C LYS A 178 55.56 -9.84 -8.66
N TYR A 179 54.90 -9.40 -7.57
CA TYR A 179 55.59 -8.98 -6.36
C TYR A 179 56.30 -10.13 -5.67
N GLN A 180 55.76 -11.35 -5.70
CA GLN A 180 56.38 -12.51 -5.14
C GLN A 180 57.68 -12.85 -5.89
N ILE A 181 57.68 -12.81 -7.23
CA ILE A 181 58.87 -13.01 -8.05
C ILE A 181 59.89 -11.90 -7.77
N LEU A 182 59.48 -10.65 -7.73
CA LEU A 182 60.37 -9.52 -7.40
C LEU A 182 61.04 -9.68 -6.04
N THR A 183 60.31 -10.14 -5.03
CA THR A 183 60.85 -10.40 -3.69
C THR A 183 61.91 -11.52 -3.75
N GLN A 184 61.64 -12.64 -4.47
CA GLN A 184 62.56 -13.72 -4.63
C GLN A 184 63.82 -13.29 -5.38
N VAL A 185 63.68 -12.54 -6.47
CA VAL A 185 64.81 -12.02 -7.25
C VAL A 185 65.62 -11.04 -6.38
N SER A 186 64.98 -10.15 -5.65
CA SER A 186 65.66 -9.19 -4.77
C SER A 186 66.48 -9.88 -3.69
N THR A 187 65.92 -10.91 -3.06
CA THR A 187 66.67 -11.68 -2.04
C THR A 187 67.85 -12.44 -2.65
N ALA A 188 67.69 -13.03 -3.86
CA ALA A 188 68.76 -13.70 -4.57
C ALA A 188 69.88 -12.71 -4.97
N MET A 189 69.51 -11.49 -5.44
CA MET A 189 70.45 -10.45 -5.78
C MET A 189 71.22 -9.91 -4.54
N LEU A 190 70.54 -9.79 -3.43
CA LEU A 190 71.20 -9.42 -2.14
C LEU A 190 72.17 -10.48 -1.68
N ALA A 191 71.80 -11.76 -1.81
CA ALA A 191 72.70 -12.87 -1.49
C ALA A 191 73.95 -12.85 -2.41
N GLN A 192 73.73 -12.59 -3.70
CA GLN A 192 74.85 -12.48 -4.68
C GLN A 192 75.73 -11.25 -4.37
N ALA A 193 75.12 -10.12 -4.07
CA ALA A 193 75.88 -8.90 -3.70
C ALA A 193 76.73 -9.07 -2.43
N ASN A 194 76.21 -9.84 -1.47
CA ASN A 194 76.92 -10.16 -0.25
C ASN A 194 78.05 -11.22 -0.46
N ALA A 195 77.98 -12.07 -1.49
CA ALA A 195 79.02 -13.05 -1.83
C ALA A 195 80.21 -12.40 -2.58
N LEU A 196 80.02 -11.32 -3.30
CA LEU A 196 81.08 -10.63 -4.04
C LEU A 196 82.22 -10.12 -3.13
N PRO A 197 81.99 -9.45 -1.99
CA PRO A 197 83.06 -9.04 -1.08
C PRO A 197 83.86 -10.21 -0.44
N GLN A 198 83.15 -11.34 -0.22
CA GLN A 198 83.82 -12.53 0.32
C GLN A 198 84.75 -13.19 -0.69
N GLY A 199 84.38 -13.22 -1.97
CA GLY A 199 85.27 -13.66 -3.05
C GLY A 199 86.48 -12.77 -3.22
N VAL A 200 86.34 -11.46 -3.08
CA VAL A 200 87.47 -10.52 -3.10
C VAL A 200 88.38 -10.72 -1.90
N MET A 201 87.86 -10.98 -0.69
CA MET A 201 88.64 -11.28 0.49
C MET A 201 89.49 -12.57 0.36
N GLN A 202 88.96 -13.60 -0.38
CA GLN A 202 89.73 -14.83 -0.64
C GLN A 202 90.86 -14.65 -1.67
N LEU A 203 90.79 -13.58 -2.48
CA LEU A 203 91.88 -13.32 -3.49
C LEU A 203 92.99 -12.38 -2.87
N ILE A 204 92.79 -11.76 -1.75
CA ILE A 204 93.74 -10.85 -1.11
C ILE A 204 94.45 -11.50 0.11
N GLY A 205 93.87 -12.59 0.61
CA GLY A 205 94.45 -13.39 1.71
C GLY A 205 95.04 -14.67 1.17
#